data_ca095a7bf8af44c8b29e3f84c06c8e01
#
_entry.id   ca095a7bf8af44c8b29e3f84c06c8e01
#
_cell.length_a   1.000
_cell.length_b   1.000
_cell.length_c   1.000
_cell.angle_alpha   90.00
_cell.angle_beta   90.00
_cell.angle_gamma   90.00
#
_symmetry.space_group_name_H-M   'P 1'
#
loop_
_entity.id
_entity.type
_entity.pdbx_description
1 polymer ?
#
loop_
_entity_poly.entity_id
_entity_poly.type
_entity_poly.pdbx_seq_one_letter_code
_entity_poly.pdbx_strand_id
1 'polypeptide(L)'
;LELLKLYDDIGDTKLIASSFRIQPRIFVNDPDYRPGTVFVDTDEFGAYAEDFDSNSFDKWATEFSQMNGELEVRKGGGAGFFCRVEDYKWIGGNDDLFRPASWEDKDLFIRMQLEGYEFKMIPQSVVWHFSARGSHFRDEAKDKFHMKSKRQQEAEEINMRKWVDKWGRLPIEDEDTFVVPIEGTDVPTRIEWKSYE
;
A
#
# COMPACT_ATOMS: atom_id res chain seq x y z
N LEU A 1 1.38 7.93 -15.69
CA LEU A 1 1.31 9.30 -16.26
C LEU A 1 0.53 10.23 -15.33
N GLU A 2 -0.64 9.83 -14.83
CA GLU A 2 -1.50 10.66 -13.95
C GLU A 2 -0.82 10.99 -12.62
N LEU A 3 -0.10 10.05 -12.02
CA LEU A 3 0.68 10.28 -10.81
C LEU A 3 1.78 11.35 -11.01
N LEU A 4 2.44 11.35 -12.17
CA LEU A 4 3.45 12.36 -12.51
C LEU A 4 2.83 13.74 -12.70
N LYS A 5 1.69 13.81 -13.39
CA LYS A 5 0.96 15.08 -13.57
C LYS A 5 0.57 15.70 -12.22
N LEU A 6 0.09 14.88 -11.29
CA LEU A 6 -0.25 15.37 -9.95
C LEU A 6 0.98 15.99 -9.26
N TYR A 7 2.15 15.39 -9.40
CA TYR A 7 3.38 15.95 -8.84
C TYR A 7 3.78 17.27 -9.48
N ASP A 8 3.63 17.39 -10.81
CA ASP A 8 3.90 18.62 -11.53
C ASP A 8 2.93 19.75 -11.15
N ASP A 9 1.66 19.39 -10.92
CA ASP A 9 0.61 20.35 -10.55
C ASP A 9 0.72 20.84 -9.10
N ILE A 10 1.18 19.97 -8.18
CA ILE A 10 1.24 20.26 -6.74
C ILE A 10 2.55 20.97 -6.35
N GLY A 11 3.57 20.90 -7.21
CA GLY A 11 4.85 21.56 -6.96
C GLY A 11 5.70 20.90 -5.88
N ASP A 12 6.38 21.70 -5.05
CA ASP A 12 7.38 21.25 -4.06
C ASP A 12 6.79 20.68 -2.75
N THR A 13 5.55 20.25 -2.75
CA THR A 13 4.89 19.71 -1.56
C THR A 13 5.41 18.33 -1.20
N LYS A 14 5.48 18.07 0.10
CA LYS A 14 5.75 16.73 0.66
C LYS A 14 4.54 15.84 0.40
N LEU A 15 4.56 15.08 -0.69
CA LEU A 15 3.45 14.29 -1.16
C LEU A 15 3.83 12.82 -1.37
N ILE A 16 2.97 11.93 -0.91
CA ILE A 16 2.93 10.53 -1.30
C ILE A 16 1.64 10.29 -2.06
N ALA A 17 1.78 9.90 -3.32
CA ALA A 17 0.63 9.56 -4.15
C ALA A 17 0.51 8.05 -4.31
N SER A 18 -0.70 7.53 -4.32
CA SER A 18 -0.95 6.11 -4.58
C SER A 18 -2.05 5.91 -5.61
N SER A 19 -1.95 4.80 -6.32
CA SER A 19 -2.98 4.36 -7.26
C SER A 19 -4.20 3.81 -6.51
N PHE A 20 -5.35 3.91 -7.15
CA PHE A 20 -6.56 3.24 -6.71
C PHE A 20 -6.41 1.73 -6.88
N ARG A 21 -6.58 0.98 -5.81
CA ARG A 21 -6.31 -0.45 -5.78
C ARG A 21 -7.56 -1.26 -6.01
N ILE A 22 -7.52 -2.15 -6.99
CA ILE A 22 -8.58 -3.12 -7.27
C ILE A 22 -8.11 -4.49 -6.81
N GLN A 23 -8.98 -5.23 -6.17
CA GLN A 23 -8.70 -6.57 -5.66
C GLN A 23 -9.82 -7.54 -6.05
N PRO A 24 -9.55 -8.85 -6.12
CA PRO A 24 -10.58 -9.84 -6.28
C PRO A 24 -11.62 -9.77 -5.15
N ARG A 25 -12.89 -9.97 -5.49
CA ARG A 25 -14.00 -9.90 -4.53
C ARG A 25 -13.89 -10.88 -3.37
N ILE A 26 -13.14 -11.97 -3.54
CA ILE A 26 -12.86 -12.94 -2.47
C ILE A 26 -12.21 -12.31 -1.24
N PHE A 27 -11.61 -11.14 -1.38
CA PHE A 27 -10.97 -10.42 -0.27
C PHE A 27 -11.89 -9.43 0.44
N VAL A 28 -13.17 -9.36 0.08
CA VAL A 28 -14.14 -8.43 0.68
C VAL A 28 -14.24 -8.55 2.20
N ASN A 29 -14.00 -9.75 2.74
CA ASN A 29 -14.00 -10.02 4.18
C ASN A 29 -12.58 -10.02 4.77
N ASP A 30 -11.56 -9.59 4.02
CA ASP A 30 -10.20 -9.49 4.52
C ASP A 30 -10.13 -8.39 5.59
N PRO A 31 -9.64 -8.68 6.80
CA PRO A 31 -9.46 -7.66 7.83
C PRO A 31 -8.44 -6.58 7.44
N ASP A 32 -7.64 -6.85 6.41
CA ASP A 32 -6.70 -5.88 5.84
C ASP A 32 -7.32 -4.99 4.75
N TYR A 33 -8.66 -5.05 4.56
CA TYR A 33 -9.36 -4.12 3.67
C TYR A 33 -9.02 -2.67 4.01
N ARG A 34 -8.78 -1.89 2.97
CA ARG A 34 -8.41 -0.48 3.11
C ARG A 34 -9.37 0.41 2.35
N PRO A 35 -9.63 1.61 2.87
CA PRO A 35 -10.37 2.64 2.13
C PRO A 35 -9.78 2.87 0.74
N GLY A 36 -10.63 3.17 -0.20
CA GLY A 36 -10.24 3.37 -1.59
C GLY A 36 -9.96 2.09 -2.37
N THR A 37 -10.20 0.91 -1.78
CA THR A 37 -10.15 -0.35 -2.51
C THR A 37 -11.53 -0.65 -3.09
N VAL A 38 -11.55 -0.94 -4.39
CA VAL A 38 -12.74 -1.42 -5.09
C VAL A 38 -12.56 -2.92 -5.34
N PHE A 39 -13.60 -3.69 -5.13
CA PHE A 39 -13.58 -5.13 -5.36
C PHE A 39 -14.25 -5.47 -6.68
N VAL A 40 -13.63 -6.36 -7.45
CA VAL A 40 -14.18 -6.99 -8.65
C VAL A 40 -14.17 -8.51 -8.49
N ASP A 41 -15.00 -9.19 -9.27
CA ASP A 41 -15.04 -10.66 -9.24
C ASP A 41 -13.73 -11.24 -9.80
N THR A 42 -13.26 -12.33 -9.18
CA THR A 42 -12.00 -12.98 -9.56
C THR A 42 -12.02 -13.57 -10.96
N ASP A 43 -13.21 -13.96 -11.45
CA ASP A 43 -13.40 -14.54 -12.78
C ASP A 43 -13.26 -13.50 -13.89
N GLU A 44 -13.25 -12.21 -13.55
CA GLU A 44 -13.20 -11.14 -14.54
C GLU A 44 -11.80 -10.88 -15.09
N PHE A 45 -10.78 -10.86 -14.20
CA PHE A 45 -9.40 -10.55 -14.59
C PHE A 45 -8.38 -11.59 -14.11
N GLY A 46 -8.84 -12.64 -13.43
CA GLY A 46 -7.98 -13.66 -12.83
C GLY A 46 -7.53 -13.34 -11.40
N ALA A 47 -7.31 -14.38 -10.62
CA ALA A 47 -6.90 -14.27 -9.22
C ALA A 47 -5.38 -14.41 -9.02
N TYR A 48 -4.67 -14.90 -10.00
CA TYR A 48 -3.23 -15.16 -9.97
C TYR A 48 -2.55 -14.55 -11.20
N ALA A 49 -1.24 -14.38 -11.12
CA ALA A 49 -0.48 -13.77 -12.22
C ALA A 49 -0.53 -14.60 -13.51
N GLU A 50 -0.72 -15.92 -13.39
CA GLU A 50 -0.77 -16.83 -14.56
C GLU A 50 -2.07 -16.79 -15.33
N ASP A 51 -3.17 -16.46 -14.66
CA ASP A 51 -4.51 -16.36 -15.24
C ASP A 51 -5.00 -14.91 -15.39
N PHE A 52 -4.12 -13.95 -15.12
CA PHE A 52 -4.44 -12.54 -15.20
C PHE A 52 -4.63 -12.07 -16.64
N ASP A 53 -5.84 -11.64 -16.96
CA ASP A 53 -6.17 -11.01 -18.25
C ASP A 53 -5.89 -9.50 -18.19
N SER A 54 -4.64 -9.14 -18.50
CA SER A 54 -4.20 -7.75 -18.50
C SER A 54 -4.96 -6.89 -19.53
N ASN A 55 -5.33 -7.45 -20.67
CA ASN A 55 -6.02 -6.69 -21.72
C ASN A 55 -7.44 -6.29 -21.27
N SER A 56 -8.19 -7.22 -20.70
CA SER A 56 -9.52 -6.93 -20.14
C SER A 56 -9.43 -5.97 -18.97
N PHE A 57 -8.43 -6.12 -18.11
CA PHE A 57 -8.20 -5.19 -17.00
C PHE A 57 -7.84 -3.78 -17.48
N ASP A 58 -6.94 -3.64 -18.44
CA ASP A 58 -6.51 -2.34 -18.97
C ASP A 58 -7.68 -1.59 -19.63
N LYS A 59 -8.54 -2.31 -20.37
CA LYS A 59 -9.75 -1.74 -20.94
C LYS A 59 -10.69 -1.23 -19.83
N TRP A 60 -10.99 -2.08 -18.87
CA TRP A 60 -11.84 -1.74 -17.73
C TRP A 60 -11.26 -0.56 -16.92
N ALA A 61 -9.96 -0.57 -16.61
CA ALA A 61 -9.29 0.50 -15.89
C ALA A 61 -9.36 1.84 -16.64
N THR A 62 -9.27 1.80 -17.97
CA THR A 62 -9.43 2.99 -18.81
C THR A 62 -10.84 3.55 -18.71
N GLU A 63 -11.86 2.70 -18.85
CA GLU A 63 -13.26 3.09 -18.72
C GLU A 63 -13.57 3.61 -17.31
N PHE A 64 -13.09 2.92 -16.28
CA PHE A 64 -13.21 3.33 -14.87
C PHE A 64 -12.60 4.72 -14.63
N SER A 65 -11.38 4.94 -15.10
CA SER A 65 -10.69 6.23 -14.96
C SER A 65 -11.43 7.37 -15.66
N GLN A 66 -12.01 7.11 -16.82
CA GLN A 66 -12.80 8.10 -17.56
C GLN A 66 -14.12 8.45 -16.83
N MET A 67 -14.81 7.46 -16.29
CA MET A 67 -16.05 7.67 -15.53
C MET A 67 -15.81 8.39 -14.18
N ASN A 68 -14.63 8.21 -13.60
CA ASN A 68 -14.28 8.75 -12.28
C ASN A 68 -13.27 9.90 -12.37
N GLY A 69 -13.07 10.47 -13.56
CA GLY A 69 -12.09 11.53 -13.81
C GLY A 69 -12.30 12.84 -13.01
N GLU A 70 -13.52 13.06 -12.52
CA GLU A 70 -13.90 14.21 -11.71
C GLU A 70 -13.85 13.92 -10.18
N LEU A 71 -13.49 12.69 -9.79
CA LEU A 71 -13.39 12.36 -8.37
C LEU A 71 -12.24 13.11 -7.72
N GLU A 72 -12.54 13.68 -6.55
CA GLU A 72 -11.52 14.32 -5.72
C GLU A 72 -10.42 13.34 -5.34
N VAL A 73 -9.20 13.86 -5.26
CA VAL A 73 -8.06 13.11 -4.71
C VAL A 73 -8.36 12.77 -3.26
N ARG A 74 -8.44 11.48 -2.96
CA ARG A 74 -8.75 11.01 -1.60
C ARG A 74 -7.47 10.87 -0.79
N LYS A 75 -7.56 11.17 0.50
CA LYS A 75 -6.50 10.83 1.44
C LYS A 75 -6.38 9.31 1.52
N GLY A 76 -5.16 8.82 1.58
CA GLY A 76 -4.90 7.40 1.73
C GLY A 76 -3.59 6.98 1.08
N GLY A 77 -2.99 5.94 1.60
CA GLY A 77 -1.78 5.32 1.06
C GLY A 77 -1.95 3.82 0.96
N GLY A 78 -1.23 3.21 0.07
CA GLY A 78 -1.28 1.77 -0.09
C GLY A 78 -0.20 1.24 -1.04
N ALA A 79 -0.28 -0.03 -1.38
CA ALA A 79 0.60 -0.64 -2.35
C ALA A 79 0.53 0.13 -3.68
N GLY A 80 1.69 0.30 -4.33
CA GLY A 80 1.79 1.11 -5.54
C GLY A 80 1.84 2.61 -5.24
N PHE A 81 2.53 3.02 -4.20
CA PHE A 81 2.78 4.43 -3.91
C PHE A 81 3.91 5.01 -4.78
N PHE A 82 3.84 6.31 -4.97
CA PHE A 82 4.79 7.12 -5.69
C PHE A 82 5.26 8.27 -4.79
N CYS A 83 6.58 8.48 -4.71
CA CYS A 83 7.21 9.61 -4.06
C CYS A 83 8.52 9.97 -4.76
N ARG A 84 9.12 11.10 -4.44
CA ARG A 84 10.47 11.44 -4.92
C ARG A 84 11.50 10.49 -4.32
N VAL A 85 12.46 10.08 -5.10
CA VAL A 85 13.54 9.19 -4.66
C VAL A 85 14.36 9.85 -3.53
N GLU A 86 14.53 11.16 -3.60
CA GLU A 86 15.23 11.95 -2.58
C GLU A 86 14.49 11.89 -1.24
N ASP A 87 13.16 12.02 -1.25
CA ASP A 87 12.32 11.94 -0.06
C ASP A 87 12.37 10.55 0.58
N TYR A 88 12.29 9.51 -0.27
CA TYR A 88 12.39 8.13 0.18
C TYR A 88 13.76 7.84 0.81
N LYS A 89 14.85 8.31 0.22
CA LYS A 89 16.21 8.20 0.78
C LYS A 89 16.38 9.01 2.04
N TRP A 90 15.83 10.23 2.05
CA TRP A 90 15.93 11.12 3.19
C TRP A 90 15.27 10.59 4.45
N ILE A 91 14.11 9.91 4.31
CA ILE A 91 13.43 9.24 5.42
C ILE A 91 14.11 7.91 5.83
N GLY A 92 15.01 7.39 4.99
CA GLY A 92 15.72 6.13 5.19
C GLY A 92 15.05 4.89 4.57
N GLY A 93 13.98 5.08 3.80
CA GLY A 93 13.26 3.99 3.15
C GLY A 93 12.51 3.08 4.12
N ASN A 94 12.27 1.84 3.71
CA ASN A 94 11.67 0.81 4.56
C ASN A 94 12.65 0.38 5.66
N ASP A 95 12.13 0.18 6.87
CA ASP A 95 12.96 -0.27 7.99
C ASP A 95 13.20 -1.78 7.92
N ASP A 96 14.47 -2.16 7.88
CA ASP A 96 14.91 -3.56 7.92
C ASP A 96 14.45 -4.34 9.15
N LEU A 97 14.04 -3.63 10.19
CA LEU A 97 13.45 -4.23 11.39
C LEU A 97 12.29 -5.16 11.03
N PHE A 98 11.52 -4.80 9.99
CA PHE A 98 10.29 -5.52 9.60
C PHE A 98 10.50 -6.59 8.52
N ARG A 99 11.73 -7.02 8.28
CA ARG A 99 11.97 -8.15 7.38
C ARG A 99 11.39 -9.46 7.94
N PRO A 100 10.91 -10.39 7.07
CA PRO A 100 11.00 -10.35 5.60
C PRO A 100 9.86 -9.60 4.90
N ALA A 101 8.74 -9.35 5.56
CA ALA A 101 7.59 -8.63 5.01
C ALA A 101 6.56 -8.31 6.10
N SER A 102 5.65 -7.41 5.77
CA SER A 102 4.55 -6.88 6.57
C SER A 102 4.99 -5.88 7.65
N TRP A 103 4.20 -4.80 7.79
CA TRP A 103 4.40 -3.69 8.71
C TRP A 103 5.44 -2.64 8.27
N GLU A 104 6.31 -2.93 7.31
CA GLU A 104 7.31 -2.00 6.78
C GLU A 104 6.69 -0.79 6.06
N ASP A 105 5.61 -1.01 5.35
CA ASP A 105 4.85 0.04 4.66
C ASP A 105 4.13 0.96 5.66
N LYS A 106 3.49 0.39 6.67
CA LYS A 106 2.85 1.17 7.75
C LYS A 106 3.87 2.02 8.50
N ASP A 107 5.03 1.45 8.81
CA ASP A 107 6.13 2.17 9.47
C ASP A 107 6.63 3.33 8.62
N LEU A 108 6.89 3.09 7.34
CA LEU A 108 7.30 4.12 6.40
C LEU A 108 6.27 5.25 6.34
N PHE A 109 4.99 4.91 6.20
CA PHE A 109 3.93 5.89 6.06
C PHE A 109 3.74 6.74 7.32
N ILE A 110 3.81 6.15 8.51
CA ILE A 110 3.78 6.93 9.77
C ILE A 110 4.96 7.88 9.85
N ARG A 111 6.18 7.41 9.57
CA ARG A 111 7.37 8.27 9.59
C ARG A 111 7.24 9.44 8.63
N MET A 112 6.74 9.19 7.42
CA MET A 112 6.52 10.25 6.43
C MET A 112 5.44 11.23 6.88
N GLN A 113 4.31 10.75 7.44
CA GLN A 113 3.26 11.63 7.96
C GLN A 113 3.77 12.52 9.10
N LEU A 114 4.54 11.97 10.04
CA LEU A 114 5.15 12.74 11.14
C LEU A 114 6.13 13.81 10.63
N GLU A 115 6.72 13.60 9.46
CA GLU A 115 7.55 14.60 8.76
C GLU A 115 6.74 15.55 7.87
N GLY A 116 5.42 15.47 7.92
CA GLY A 116 4.50 16.37 7.24
C GLY A 116 4.22 16.03 5.78
N TYR A 117 4.42 14.77 5.37
CA TYR A 117 3.98 14.31 4.05
C TYR A 117 2.47 14.11 4.02
N GLU A 118 1.84 14.59 2.97
CA GLU A 118 0.44 14.30 2.67
C GLU A 118 0.31 13.04 1.83
N PHE A 119 -0.74 12.26 2.09
CA PHE A 119 -1.07 11.06 1.32
C PHE A 119 -2.29 11.31 0.46
N LYS A 120 -2.19 11.01 -0.82
CA LYS A 120 -3.29 11.18 -1.77
C LYS A 120 -3.43 9.94 -2.64
N MET A 121 -4.66 9.47 -2.78
CA MET A 121 -5.02 8.37 -3.68
C MET A 121 -5.70 8.94 -4.92
N ILE A 122 -5.29 8.46 -6.08
CA ILE A 122 -5.73 9.00 -7.37
C ILE A 122 -6.61 7.97 -8.08
N PRO A 123 -7.93 8.21 -8.19
CA PRO A 123 -8.83 7.28 -8.88
C PRO A 123 -8.51 7.09 -10.37
N GLN A 124 -7.85 8.06 -10.99
CA GLN A 124 -7.43 7.99 -12.39
C GLN A 124 -6.25 7.04 -12.64
N SER A 125 -5.55 6.66 -11.57
CA SER A 125 -4.48 5.66 -11.62
C SER A 125 -4.95 4.39 -10.92
N VAL A 126 -5.17 3.33 -11.68
CA VAL A 126 -5.75 2.08 -11.19
C VAL A 126 -4.74 0.96 -11.29
N VAL A 127 -4.63 0.14 -10.26
CA VAL A 127 -3.75 -1.03 -10.25
C VAL A 127 -4.51 -2.27 -9.78
N TRP A 128 -4.23 -3.42 -10.42
CA TRP A 128 -4.69 -4.71 -9.94
C TRP A 128 -3.77 -5.22 -8.85
N HIS A 129 -4.33 -5.56 -7.70
CA HIS A 129 -3.57 -6.04 -6.55
C HIS A 129 -3.93 -7.48 -6.23
N PHE A 130 -2.99 -8.39 -6.48
CA PHE A 130 -3.18 -9.82 -6.23
C PHE A 130 -3.28 -10.19 -4.76
N SER A 131 -3.11 -9.28 -3.84
CA SER A 131 -3.19 -9.44 -2.38
C SER A 131 -2.55 -10.76 -1.87
N ALA A 132 -1.70 -10.70 -0.88
CA ALA A 132 -1.07 -11.88 -0.23
C ALA A 132 -0.49 -12.98 -1.17
N ARG A 133 -0.39 -12.72 -2.49
CA ARG A 133 0.13 -13.65 -3.49
C ARG A 133 1.50 -13.26 -4.02
N GLY A 134 2.23 -12.47 -3.24
CA GLY A 134 3.62 -12.11 -3.54
C GLY A 134 4.54 -13.34 -3.56
N SER A 135 5.67 -13.20 -4.23
CA SER A 135 6.61 -14.29 -4.56
C SER A 135 7.06 -15.15 -3.36
N HIS A 136 7.14 -14.58 -2.16
CA HIS A 136 7.63 -15.30 -0.98
C HIS A 136 6.59 -16.24 -0.33
N PHE A 137 5.30 -16.07 -0.62
CA PHE A 137 4.21 -16.79 0.07
C PHE A 137 3.28 -17.50 -0.91
N ARG A 138 3.55 -17.39 -2.22
CA ARG A 138 2.65 -17.79 -3.29
C ARG A 138 2.31 -19.29 -3.27
N ASP A 139 3.30 -20.15 -3.13
CA ASP A 139 3.09 -21.59 -3.21
C ASP A 139 2.25 -22.13 -2.04
N GLU A 140 2.41 -21.52 -0.88
CA GLU A 140 1.63 -21.86 0.32
C GLU A 140 0.20 -21.29 0.30
N ALA A 141 0.00 -20.16 -0.37
CA ALA A 141 -1.30 -19.49 -0.45
C ALA A 141 -2.16 -20.02 -1.61
N LYS A 142 -1.54 -20.65 -2.61
CA LYS A 142 -2.20 -21.08 -3.85
C LYS A 142 -3.33 -22.10 -3.61
N ASP A 143 -3.17 -22.97 -2.62
CA ASP A 143 -4.14 -24.03 -2.32
C ASP A 143 -5.27 -23.58 -1.37
N LYS A 144 -5.18 -22.37 -0.81
CA LYS A 144 -6.14 -21.85 0.15
C LYS A 144 -6.58 -20.45 -0.27
N PHE A 145 -7.46 -20.38 -1.21
CA PHE A 145 -8.22 -19.19 -1.53
C PHE A 145 -8.68 -18.55 -0.20
N HIS A 146 -8.35 -17.31 0.08
CA HIS A 146 -8.73 -16.52 1.26
C HIS A 146 -7.85 -16.64 2.51
N MET A 147 -6.82 -17.44 2.52
CA MET A 147 -5.98 -17.55 3.73
C MET A 147 -4.56 -17.13 3.43
N LYS A 148 -4.03 -16.28 4.29
CA LYS A 148 -2.59 -16.03 4.35
C LYS A 148 -1.90 -17.35 4.69
N SER A 149 -0.75 -17.62 4.06
CA SER A 149 0.04 -18.79 4.41
C SER A 149 0.45 -18.75 5.89
N LYS A 150 0.68 -19.91 6.50
CA LYS A 150 1.14 -19.98 7.88
C LYS A 150 2.43 -19.18 8.09
N ARG A 151 3.36 -19.24 7.15
CA ARG A 151 4.62 -18.48 7.17
C ARG A 151 4.37 -16.97 7.13
N GLN A 152 3.39 -16.52 6.36
CA GLN A 152 3.01 -15.10 6.33
C GLN A 152 2.40 -14.66 7.66
N GLN A 153 1.51 -15.45 8.23
CA GLN A 153 0.91 -15.16 9.54
C GLN A 153 1.97 -15.08 10.64
N GLU A 154 2.92 -16.02 10.66
CA GLU A 154 4.04 -16.00 11.60
C GLU A 154 4.91 -14.75 11.43
N ALA A 155 5.21 -14.35 10.19
CA ALA A 155 5.98 -13.13 9.92
C ALA A 155 5.22 -11.87 10.37
N GLU A 156 3.92 -11.80 10.12
CA GLU A 156 3.07 -10.69 10.56
C GLU A 156 3.00 -10.58 12.09
N GLU A 157 2.85 -11.70 12.81
CA GLU A 157 2.86 -11.70 14.27
C GLU A 157 4.19 -11.24 14.86
N ILE A 158 5.32 -11.70 14.30
CA ILE A 158 6.65 -11.29 14.72
C ILE A 158 6.81 -9.79 14.49
N ASN A 159 6.45 -9.30 13.32
CA ASN A 159 6.61 -7.90 12.97
C ASN A 159 5.61 -7.00 13.71
N MET A 160 4.42 -7.50 14.06
CA MET A 160 3.50 -6.79 14.95
C MET A 160 4.12 -6.53 16.33
N ARG A 161 4.83 -7.51 16.90
CA ARG A 161 5.53 -7.32 18.19
C ARG A 161 6.64 -6.28 18.06
N LYS A 162 7.47 -6.37 17.00
CA LYS A 162 8.51 -5.36 16.72
C LYS A 162 7.92 -3.97 16.52
N TRP A 163 6.73 -3.90 15.91
CA TRP A 163 5.98 -2.65 15.76
C TRP A 163 5.61 -2.06 17.12
N VAL A 164 5.00 -2.86 18.01
CA VAL A 164 4.62 -2.42 19.36
C VAL A 164 5.86 -2.01 20.17
N ASP A 165 6.96 -2.76 20.03
CA ASP A 165 8.23 -2.41 20.69
C ASP A 165 8.79 -1.06 20.19
N LYS A 166 8.65 -0.78 18.89
CA LYS A 166 9.10 0.49 18.29
C LYS A 166 8.17 1.66 18.59
N TRP A 167 6.85 1.48 18.39
CA TRP A 167 5.87 2.55 18.42
C TRP A 167 5.08 2.65 19.73
N GLY A 168 5.26 1.71 20.66
CA GLY A 168 4.58 1.66 21.95
C GLY A 168 3.13 1.21 21.92
N ARG A 169 2.52 1.09 20.74
CA ARG A 169 1.12 0.68 20.56
C ARG A 169 0.88 0.11 19.16
N LEU A 170 -0.27 -0.54 18.95
CA LEU A 170 -0.74 -0.90 17.62
C LEU A 170 -1.12 0.35 16.80
N PRO A 171 -1.03 0.30 15.47
CA PRO A 171 -1.46 1.39 14.61
C PRO A 171 -2.97 1.61 14.74
N ILE A 172 -3.38 2.86 14.60
CA ILE A 172 -4.77 3.23 14.40
C ILE A 172 -4.94 3.51 12.91
N GLU A 173 -5.95 2.94 12.32
CA GLU A 173 -6.32 3.16 10.91
C GLU A 173 -7.68 3.86 10.90
N ASP A 174 -7.83 4.85 10.05
CA ASP A 174 -9.10 5.53 9.82
C ASP A 174 -9.57 5.34 8.37
N GLU A 175 -10.76 5.84 8.08
CA GLU A 175 -11.37 5.67 6.75
C GLU A 175 -10.66 6.48 5.66
N ASP A 176 -9.93 7.54 6.04
CA ASP A 176 -9.31 8.48 5.11
C ASP A 176 -7.81 8.25 4.93
N THR A 177 -7.16 7.64 5.92
CA THR A 177 -5.72 7.39 5.90
C THR A 177 -5.41 5.93 6.18
N PHE A 178 -4.36 5.43 5.55
CA PHE A 178 -3.91 4.05 5.75
C PHE A 178 -3.47 3.78 7.19
N VAL A 179 -2.82 4.75 7.82
CA VAL A 179 -2.46 4.75 9.23
C VAL A 179 -2.51 6.16 9.80
N VAL A 180 -2.99 6.29 11.02
CA VAL A 180 -3.00 7.56 11.76
C VAL A 180 -1.65 7.78 12.42
N PRO A 181 -1.03 8.96 12.28
CA PRO A 181 0.22 9.29 12.95
C PRO A 181 0.13 9.12 14.46
N ILE A 182 1.22 8.68 15.08
CA ILE A 182 1.34 8.56 16.53
C ILE A 182 1.93 9.87 17.05
N GLU A 183 1.06 10.78 17.48
CA GLU A 183 1.48 12.07 18.03
C GLU A 183 2.25 11.89 19.34
N GLY A 184 3.20 12.81 19.60
CA GLY A 184 3.97 12.84 20.85
C GLY A 184 4.93 11.68 21.03
N THR A 185 5.29 10.99 19.97
CA THR A 185 6.30 9.91 20.01
C THR A 185 7.71 10.48 19.92
N ASP A 186 8.63 9.89 20.68
CA ASP A 186 10.08 10.14 20.57
C ASP A 186 10.76 9.19 19.56
N VAL A 187 9.99 8.38 18.85
CA VAL A 187 10.52 7.44 17.84
C VAL A 187 11.15 8.24 16.70
N PRO A 188 12.40 7.94 16.34
CA PRO A 188 13.05 8.60 15.22
C PRO A 188 12.27 8.38 13.92
N THR A 189 11.88 9.46 13.27
CA THR A 189 11.19 9.41 11.98
C THR A 189 12.13 9.07 10.84
N ARG A 190 13.42 9.43 10.98
CA ARG A 190 14.46 9.12 10.01
C ARG A 190 15.32 7.98 10.51
N ILE A 191 15.57 7.03 9.60
CA ILE A 191 16.54 5.95 9.80
C ILE A 191 17.67 6.08 8.78
N GLU A 192 18.77 5.41 9.04
CA GLU A 192 19.90 5.43 8.12
C GLU A 192 19.52 4.73 6.80
N TRP A 193 19.68 5.47 5.68
CA TRP A 193 19.50 4.90 4.36
C TRP A 193 20.59 3.87 4.05
N LYS A 194 20.19 2.68 3.69
CA LYS A 194 21.09 1.63 3.22
C LYS A 194 20.80 1.35 1.75
N SER A 195 21.81 1.59 0.88
CA SER A 195 21.75 1.09 -0.48
C SER A 195 22.05 -0.41 -0.45
N TYR A 196 21.12 -1.19 -0.95
CA TYR A 196 21.38 -2.60 -1.25
C TYR A 196 21.94 -2.63 -2.67
N GLU A 197 23.25 -2.89 -2.79
CA GLU A 197 23.91 -3.21 -4.06
C GLU A 197 23.60 -4.66 -4.46
#